data_a7856d909045be64c02364a990955023
#
_entry.id   a7856d909045be64c02364a990955023
#
_cell.length_a   1.000
_cell.length_b   1.000
_cell.length_c   1.000
_cell.angle_alpha   90.00
_cell.angle_beta   90.00
_cell.angle_gamma   90.00
#
_symmetry.space_group_name_H-M   'P 1'
#
loop_
_entity.id
_entity.type
_entity.pdbx_description
1 polymer ?
#
loop_
_entity_poly.entity_id
_entity_poly.type
_entity_poly.pdbx_seq_one_letter_code
_entity_poly.pdbx_strand_id
1 'polypeptide(L)'
;RMAELGGDLIVLQPGEVVSGFMPIRSEADIRPLMARLRARGARLCLPVVLNRETIVFRELLQGAVLVNTGFGTLGPGPDAAVLDPDLLLVPLSAFDGAGNRIGYGAGHYDRAIARLREKGRHPRLIGIVFDCQEVAEVPAEAHDVRLEAVLTESGLRTFKL
;
A
#
# COMPACT_ATOMS: atom_id res chain seq x y z
N ARG A 1 9.72 7.69 12.57
CA ARG A 1 9.64 6.48 13.42
C ARG A 1 9.03 5.28 12.68
N MET A 2 7.96 5.45 11.93
CA MET A 2 7.42 4.37 11.09
C MET A 2 8.46 3.80 10.11
N ALA A 3 9.27 4.66 9.51
CA ALA A 3 10.32 4.23 8.58
C ALA A 3 11.36 3.34 9.26
N GLU A 4 11.77 3.68 10.47
CA GLU A 4 12.72 2.89 11.23
C GLU A 4 12.12 1.54 11.62
N LEU A 5 10.91 1.55 12.16
CA LEU A 5 10.23 0.33 12.59
C LEU A 5 9.89 -0.57 11.41
N GLY A 6 9.28 0.00 10.35
CA GLY A 6 8.90 -0.77 9.17
C GLY A 6 10.11 -1.26 8.38
N GLY A 7 11.17 -0.46 8.32
CA GLY A 7 12.40 -0.86 7.66
C GLY A 7 13.04 -2.10 8.26
N ASP A 8 12.84 -2.32 9.56
CA ASP A 8 13.40 -3.46 10.27
C ASP A 8 12.41 -4.62 10.45
N LEU A 9 11.12 -4.31 10.65
CA LEU A 9 10.11 -5.30 11.05
C LEU A 9 9.38 -5.96 9.89
N ILE A 10 9.27 -5.28 8.75
CA ILE A 10 8.60 -5.87 7.58
C ILE A 10 9.49 -6.97 7.00
N VAL A 11 8.94 -8.18 6.93
CA VAL A 11 9.63 -9.32 6.33
C VAL A 11 9.64 -9.14 4.81
N LEU A 12 10.82 -9.20 4.22
CA LEU A 12 11.02 -8.91 2.80
C LEU A 12 12.10 -9.81 2.20
N GLN A 13 11.78 -10.45 1.08
CA GLN A 13 12.76 -11.18 0.29
C GLN A 13 13.37 -10.24 -0.77
N PRO A 14 14.67 -10.37 -1.09
CA PRO A 14 15.27 -9.57 -2.15
C PRO A 14 14.52 -9.74 -3.47
N GLY A 15 14.26 -8.63 -4.14
CA GLY A 15 13.53 -8.63 -5.41
C GLY A 15 12.02 -8.61 -5.31
N GLU A 16 11.45 -8.72 -4.10
CA GLU A 16 10.00 -8.58 -3.94
C GLU A 16 9.54 -7.21 -4.42
N VAL A 17 8.36 -7.19 -5.05
CA VAL A 17 7.74 -5.96 -5.54
C VAL A 17 6.84 -5.39 -4.44
N VAL A 18 7.14 -4.17 -4.01
CA VAL A 18 6.40 -3.48 -2.96
C VAL A 18 5.73 -2.25 -3.55
N SER A 19 4.40 -2.16 -3.42
CA SER A 19 3.68 -0.95 -3.76
C SER A 19 3.66 -0.01 -2.55
N GLY A 20 4.26 1.15 -2.73
CA GLY A 20 4.06 2.28 -1.82
C GLY A 20 2.89 3.12 -2.27
N PHE A 21 2.83 4.34 -1.78
CA PHE A 21 1.90 5.36 -2.23
C PHE A 21 2.50 6.73 -1.97
N MET A 22 2.04 7.74 -2.71
CA MET A 22 2.39 9.14 -2.41
C MET A 22 1.36 9.68 -1.44
N PRO A 23 1.78 10.27 -0.32
CA PRO A 23 0.83 10.75 0.69
C PRO A 23 -0.05 11.88 0.13
N ILE A 24 -1.33 11.84 0.49
CA ILE A 24 -2.30 12.86 0.15
C ILE A 24 -2.83 13.44 1.46
N ARG A 25 -2.84 14.77 1.59
CA ARG A 25 -3.35 15.47 2.77
C ARG A 25 -2.61 15.03 4.04
N SER A 26 -3.36 14.49 5.03
CA SER A 26 -2.84 14.10 6.34
C SER A 26 -2.37 12.65 6.40
N GLU A 27 -2.26 11.97 5.27
CA GLU A 27 -1.70 10.61 5.27
C GLU A 27 -0.26 10.60 5.76
N ALA A 28 0.14 9.49 6.36
CA ALA A 28 1.52 9.30 6.79
C ALA A 28 2.46 9.36 5.58
N ASP A 29 3.57 10.08 5.72
CA ASP A 29 4.59 10.12 4.67
C ASP A 29 5.46 8.87 4.77
N ILE A 30 5.32 7.97 3.80
CA ILE A 30 6.06 6.71 3.77
C ILE A 30 7.27 6.74 2.82
N ARG A 31 7.61 7.90 2.28
CA ARG A 31 8.79 7.99 1.40
C ARG A 31 10.07 7.53 2.09
N PRO A 32 10.34 7.86 3.37
CA PRO A 32 11.50 7.30 4.07
C PRO A 32 11.42 5.78 4.24
N LEU A 33 10.23 5.22 4.50
CA LEU A 33 10.04 3.78 4.59
C LEU A 33 10.32 3.11 3.25
N MET A 34 9.82 3.68 2.16
CA MET A 34 10.06 3.15 0.81
C MET A 34 11.56 3.11 0.50
N ALA A 35 12.31 4.15 0.87
CA ALA A 35 13.75 4.20 0.68
C ALA A 35 14.46 3.07 1.46
N ARG A 36 14.03 2.78 2.69
CA ARG A 36 14.58 1.67 3.48
C ARG A 36 14.29 0.31 2.87
N LEU A 37 13.08 0.10 2.36
CA LEU A 37 12.72 -1.15 1.70
C LEU A 37 13.51 -1.34 0.39
N ARG A 38 13.70 -0.27 -0.37
CA ARG A 38 14.57 -0.30 -1.55
C ARG A 38 15.99 -0.72 -1.18
N ALA A 39 16.53 -0.18 -0.11
CA ALA A 39 17.89 -0.53 0.37
C ALA A 39 17.98 -2.01 0.76
N ARG A 40 16.87 -2.65 1.13
CA ARG A 40 16.80 -4.09 1.44
C ARG A 40 16.54 -4.96 0.22
N GLY A 41 16.54 -4.39 -0.98
CA GLY A 41 16.41 -5.14 -2.22
C GLY A 41 15.00 -5.14 -2.83
N ALA A 42 14.05 -4.41 -2.29
CA ALA A 42 12.71 -4.32 -2.86
C ALA A 42 12.71 -3.57 -4.19
N ARG A 43 11.90 -4.04 -5.13
CA ARG A 43 11.48 -3.24 -6.29
C ARG A 43 10.24 -2.47 -5.90
N LEU A 44 10.27 -1.17 -6.07
CA LEU A 44 9.16 -0.30 -5.69
C LEU A 44 8.26 0.00 -6.87
N CYS A 45 6.97 0.13 -6.61
CA CYS A 45 5.99 0.64 -7.57
C CYS A 45 5.00 1.54 -6.84
N LEU A 46 4.24 2.31 -7.61
CA LEU A 46 3.19 3.18 -7.11
C LEU A 46 1.91 2.92 -7.88
N PRO A 47 0.75 3.00 -7.22
CA PRO A 47 -0.52 2.87 -7.90
C PRO A 47 -0.79 4.11 -8.77
N VAL A 48 -1.24 3.87 -9.98
CA VAL A 48 -1.64 4.91 -10.93
C VAL A 48 -3.10 4.66 -11.32
N VAL A 49 -3.95 5.64 -11.08
CA VAL A 49 -5.37 5.55 -11.40
C VAL A 49 -5.55 5.81 -12.90
N LEU A 50 -6.04 4.81 -13.63
CA LEU A 50 -6.33 4.95 -15.06
C LEU A 50 -7.75 5.45 -15.31
N ASN A 51 -8.70 5.02 -14.48
CA ASN A 51 -10.09 5.43 -14.55
C ASN A 51 -10.76 5.13 -13.20
N ARG A 52 -12.09 5.29 -13.11
CA ARG A 52 -12.84 5.10 -11.86
C ARG A 52 -12.74 3.69 -11.28
N GLU A 53 -12.39 2.70 -12.09
CA GLU A 53 -12.40 1.29 -11.68
C GLU A 53 -11.03 0.64 -11.69
N THR A 54 -10.03 1.30 -12.29
CA THR A 54 -8.76 0.63 -12.60
C THR A 54 -7.58 1.41 -12.08
N ILE A 55 -6.74 0.74 -11.29
CA ILE A 55 -5.37 1.18 -11.01
C ILE A 55 -4.40 0.15 -11.56
N VAL A 56 -3.24 0.63 -11.98
CA VAL A 56 -2.08 -0.20 -12.28
C VAL A 56 -0.94 0.21 -11.38
N PHE A 57 0.05 -0.65 -11.23
CA PHE A 57 1.23 -0.36 -10.40
C PHE A 57 2.41 -0.16 -11.32
N ARG A 58 2.93 1.06 -11.39
CA ARG A 58 4.07 1.43 -12.23
C ARG A 58 5.35 1.46 -11.42
N GLU A 59 6.41 0.86 -11.94
CA GLU A 59 7.70 0.80 -11.24
C GLU A 59 8.24 2.18 -10.94
N LEU A 60 8.69 2.38 -9.70
CA LEU A 60 9.32 3.60 -9.22
C LEU A 60 10.82 3.35 -9.11
N LEU A 61 11.58 3.82 -10.10
CA LEU A 61 13.04 3.74 -10.08
C LEU A 61 13.61 4.87 -9.23
N GLN A 62 14.80 4.64 -8.67
CA GLN A 62 15.47 5.66 -7.89
C GLN A 62 15.79 6.87 -8.77
N GLY A 63 15.45 8.06 -8.28
CA GLY A 63 15.66 9.30 -9.04
C GLY A 63 14.64 9.56 -10.14
N ALA A 64 13.60 8.73 -10.26
CA ALA A 64 12.58 8.93 -11.28
C ALA A 64 11.81 10.23 -11.05
N VAL A 65 11.50 10.92 -12.15
CA VAL A 65 10.64 12.11 -12.12
C VAL A 65 9.19 11.66 -12.10
N LEU A 66 8.44 12.10 -11.09
CA LEU A 66 7.01 11.84 -11.01
C LEU A 66 6.26 12.85 -11.88
N VAL A 67 5.21 12.37 -12.55
CA VAL A 67 4.38 13.19 -13.41
C VAL A 67 2.94 13.21 -12.89
N ASN A 68 2.15 14.19 -13.33
CA ASN A 68 0.73 14.21 -13.04
C ASN A 68 0.07 13.07 -13.84
N THR A 69 -0.49 12.10 -13.13
CA THR A 69 -1.13 10.93 -13.73
C THR A 69 -2.65 11.10 -13.84
N GLY A 70 -3.17 12.28 -13.52
CA GLY A 70 -4.60 12.55 -13.44
C GLY A 70 -5.16 12.27 -12.05
N PHE A 71 -6.43 12.62 -11.86
CA PHE A 71 -7.14 12.39 -10.59
C PHE A 71 -6.44 12.97 -9.37
N GLY A 72 -5.65 14.04 -9.55
CA GLY A 72 -4.94 14.73 -8.47
C GLY A 72 -3.75 13.96 -7.89
N THR A 73 -3.22 12.98 -8.60
CA THR A 73 -2.14 12.14 -8.12
C THR A 73 -0.85 12.32 -8.95
N LEU A 74 0.28 12.05 -8.30
CA LEU A 74 1.59 11.98 -8.93
C LEU A 74 2.09 10.55 -8.95
N GLY A 75 2.75 10.15 -10.02
CA GLY A 75 3.32 8.82 -10.12
C GLY A 75 4.27 8.69 -11.28
N PRO A 76 4.85 7.50 -11.49
CA PRO A 76 5.68 7.22 -12.65
C PRO A 76 4.89 7.39 -13.94
N GLY A 77 5.56 7.85 -14.98
CA GLY A 77 4.94 8.08 -16.28
C GLY A 77 4.58 6.79 -17.03
N PRO A 78 3.89 6.91 -18.18
CA PRO A 78 3.40 5.75 -18.93
C PRO A 78 4.49 4.86 -19.51
N ASP A 79 5.73 5.33 -19.55
CA ASP A 79 6.87 4.52 -20.01
C ASP A 79 7.40 3.58 -18.92
N ALA A 80 6.98 3.76 -17.67
CA ALA A 80 7.41 2.90 -16.59
C ALA A 80 6.80 1.49 -16.72
N ALA A 81 7.58 0.47 -16.32
CA ALA A 81 7.09 -0.90 -16.34
C ALA A 81 5.89 -1.06 -15.38
N VAL A 82 4.91 -1.85 -15.81
CA VAL A 82 3.78 -2.24 -14.95
C VAL A 82 4.19 -3.50 -14.21
N LEU A 83 4.10 -3.46 -12.87
CA LEU A 83 4.46 -4.57 -12.01
C LEU A 83 3.25 -5.10 -11.25
N ASP A 84 3.32 -6.38 -10.85
CA ASP A 84 2.34 -6.96 -9.94
C ASP A 84 2.97 -7.02 -8.55
N PRO A 85 2.47 -6.25 -7.57
CA PRO A 85 3.10 -6.20 -6.26
C PRO A 85 2.90 -7.46 -5.45
N ASP A 86 3.91 -7.83 -4.69
CA ASP A 86 3.88 -8.91 -3.70
C ASP A 86 3.42 -8.40 -2.33
N LEU A 87 3.66 -7.13 -2.08
CA LEU A 87 3.27 -6.44 -0.85
C LEU A 87 2.67 -5.09 -1.20
N LEU A 88 1.50 -4.82 -0.65
CA LEU A 88 0.81 -3.54 -0.78
C LEU A 88 0.87 -2.80 0.55
N LEU A 89 1.50 -1.64 0.56
CA LEU A 89 1.39 -0.67 1.65
C LEU A 89 0.19 0.22 1.32
N VAL A 90 -0.82 0.22 2.19
CA VAL A 90 -2.14 0.77 1.88
C VAL A 90 -2.47 1.91 2.81
N PRO A 91 -2.79 3.11 2.28
CA PRO A 91 -3.34 4.18 3.11
C PRO A 91 -4.79 3.88 3.45
N LEU A 92 -5.21 4.26 4.65
CA LEU A 92 -6.60 4.08 5.08
C LEU A 92 -6.98 5.12 6.11
N SER A 93 -8.29 5.32 6.31
CA SER A 93 -8.78 6.31 7.27
C SER A 93 -9.04 5.72 8.66
N ALA A 94 -9.38 4.43 8.76
CA ALA A 94 -9.60 3.76 10.03
C ALA A 94 -9.43 2.24 9.89
N PHE A 95 -9.14 1.59 10.99
CA PHE A 95 -9.06 0.12 11.06
C PHE A 95 -9.57 -0.37 12.40
N ASP A 96 -9.86 -1.65 12.50
CA ASP A 96 -10.25 -2.29 13.75
C ASP A 96 -9.31 -3.45 14.12
N GLY A 97 -9.51 -4.03 15.29
CA GLY A 97 -8.66 -5.09 15.79
C GLY A 97 -8.74 -6.41 15.03
N ALA A 98 -9.68 -6.55 14.10
CA ALA A 98 -9.83 -7.72 13.24
C ALA A 98 -9.18 -7.55 11.86
N GLY A 99 -8.56 -6.40 11.59
CA GLY A 99 -7.94 -6.11 10.29
C GLY A 99 -8.90 -5.55 9.25
N ASN A 100 -10.12 -5.21 9.62
CA ASN A 100 -11.04 -4.50 8.73
C ASN A 100 -10.62 -3.05 8.61
N ARG A 101 -10.85 -2.44 7.45
CA ARG A 101 -10.40 -1.09 7.16
C ARG A 101 -11.45 -0.25 6.45
N ILE A 102 -11.39 1.06 6.67
CA ILE A 102 -12.09 2.05 5.89
C ILE A 102 -11.06 2.76 5.01
N GLY A 103 -11.20 2.62 3.71
CA GLY A 103 -10.33 3.30 2.73
C GLY A 103 -10.93 4.65 2.30
N TYR A 104 -10.39 5.18 1.23
CA TYR A 104 -10.77 6.50 0.72
C TYR A 104 -11.82 6.43 -0.40
N GLY A 105 -12.59 5.36 -0.48
CA GLY A 105 -13.91 5.33 -1.07
C GLY A 105 -14.09 4.59 -2.40
N ALA A 106 -13.19 4.63 -3.35
CA ALA A 106 -13.48 4.14 -4.69
C ALA A 106 -13.31 2.62 -4.90
N GLY A 107 -12.80 1.90 -3.90
CA GLY A 107 -12.60 0.44 -3.99
C GLY A 107 -11.48 0.02 -4.96
N HIS A 108 -10.59 0.93 -5.32
CA HIS A 108 -9.50 0.63 -6.26
C HIS A 108 -8.59 -0.50 -5.78
N TYR A 109 -8.23 -0.50 -4.49
CA TYR A 109 -7.37 -1.55 -3.93
C TYR A 109 -8.07 -2.90 -3.91
N ASP A 110 -9.34 -2.96 -3.53
CA ASP A 110 -10.08 -4.22 -3.50
C ASP A 110 -10.18 -4.83 -4.90
N ARG A 111 -10.45 -4.00 -5.91
CA ARG A 111 -10.50 -4.46 -7.31
C ARG A 111 -9.13 -4.87 -7.82
N ALA A 112 -8.08 -4.11 -7.49
CA ALA A 112 -6.70 -4.46 -7.90
C ALA A 112 -6.26 -5.79 -7.28
N ILE A 113 -6.58 -6.02 -6.01
CA ILE A 113 -6.28 -7.28 -5.32
C ILE A 113 -7.04 -8.43 -5.96
N ALA A 114 -8.31 -8.24 -6.31
CA ALA A 114 -9.10 -9.25 -7.00
C ALA A 114 -8.45 -9.66 -8.33
N ARG A 115 -7.95 -8.68 -9.10
CA ARG A 115 -7.24 -8.98 -10.35
C ARG A 115 -5.94 -9.75 -10.12
N LEU A 116 -5.19 -9.40 -9.09
CA LEU A 116 -3.95 -10.12 -8.76
C LEU A 116 -4.26 -11.56 -8.37
N ARG A 117 -5.33 -11.79 -7.61
CA ARG A 117 -5.78 -13.14 -7.24
C ARG A 117 -6.22 -13.96 -8.45
N GLU A 118 -6.88 -13.34 -9.41
CA GLU A 118 -7.25 -14.00 -10.67
C GLU A 118 -6.02 -14.50 -11.44
N LYS A 119 -4.88 -13.82 -11.30
CA LYS A 119 -3.60 -14.24 -11.88
C LYS A 119 -2.88 -15.29 -11.03
N GLY A 120 -3.47 -15.75 -9.94
CA GLY A 120 -2.83 -16.69 -9.00
C GLY A 120 -1.88 -16.04 -8.01
N ARG A 121 -1.92 -14.72 -7.86
CA ARG A 121 -1.07 -13.98 -6.91
C ARG A 121 -1.84 -13.68 -5.64
N HIS A 122 -1.12 -13.61 -4.52
CA HIS A 122 -1.71 -13.36 -3.21
C HIS A 122 -0.88 -12.29 -2.49
N PRO A 123 -1.05 -11.01 -2.84
CA PRO A 123 -0.27 -9.95 -2.23
C PRO A 123 -0.60 -9.82 -0.74
N ARG A 124 0.44 -9.51 0.03
CA ARG A 124 0.26 -9.15 1.44
C ARG A 124 -0.20 -7.71 1.53
N LEU A 125 -1.06 -7.41 2.50
CA LEU A 125 -1.57 -6.05 2.75
C LEU A 125 -1.12 -5.58 4.12
N ILE A 126 -0.38 -4.47 4.14
CA ILE A 126 -0.01 -3.79 5.39
C ILE A 126 -0.57 -2.38 5.33
N GLY A 127 -1.49 -2.07 6.24
CA GLY A 127 -2.03 -0.72 6.37
C GLY A 127 -1.01 0.21 7.02
N ILE A 128 -0.93 1.42 6.53
CA ILE A 128 -0.08 2.47 7.10
C ILE A 128 -0.99 3.50 7.76
N VAL A 129 -0.91 3.59 9.07
CA VAL A 129 -1.84 4.38 9.88
C VAL A 129 -1.15 4.91 11.13
N PHE A 130 -1.82 5.83 11.81
CA PHE A 130 -1.49 6.21 13.18
C PHE A 130 -2.34 5.42 14.16
N ASP A 131 -1.84 5.19 15.38
CA ASP A 131 -2.59 4.46 16.41
C ASP A 131 -3.98 5.05 16.66
N CYS A 132 -4.11 6.38 16.59
CA CYS A 132 -5.39 7.05 16.82
C CYS A 132 -6.46 6.74 15.75
N GLN A 133 -6.09 6.09 14.66
CA GLN A 133 -7.04 5.69 13.60
C GLN A 133 -7.69 4.33 13.89
N GLU A 134 -7.31 3.67 14.99
CA GLU A 134 -8.01 2.45 15.42
C GLU A 134 -9.39 2.78 15.98
N VAL A 135 -10.40 2.02 15.53
CA VAL A 135 -11.78 2.11 16.02
C VAL A 135 -12.23 0.74 16.53
N ALA A 136 -13.33 0.71 17.31
CA ALA A 136 -13.81 -0.52 17.91
C ALA A 136 -14.26 -1.56 16.87
N GLU A 137 -14.97 -1.10 15.85
CA GLU A 137 -15.48 -1.97 14.79
C GLU A 137 -15.65 -1.17 13.51
N VAL A 138 -15.16 -1.73 12.40
CA VAL A 138 -15.34 -1.19 11.06
C VAL A 138 -16.42 -1.99 10.38
N PRO A 139 -17.48 -1.34 9.84
CA PRO A 139 -18.45 -2.04 9.00
C PRO A 139 -17.73 -2.63 7.79
N ALA A 140 -17.83 -3.95 7.63
CA ALA A 140 -17.16 -4.65 6.55
C ALA A 140 -18.13 -5.57 5.84
N GLU A 141 -17.98 -5.68 4.52
CA GLU A 141 -18.73 -6.62 3.70
C GLU A 141 -17.84 -7.84 3.41
N ALA A 142 -18.46 -8.94 3.05
CA ALA A 142 -17.77 -10.22 2.83
C ALA A 142 -16.70 -10.15 1.73
N HIS A 143 -16.87 -9.24 0.76
CA HIS A 143 -15.91 -9.07 -0.33
C HIS A 143 -14.76 -8.12 -0.01
N ASP A 144 -14.81 -7.43 1.13
CA ASP A 144 -13.74 -6.51 1.52
C ASP A 144 -12.49 -7.28 1.89
N VAL A 145 -11.35 -6.82 1.40
CA VAL A 145 -10.07 -7.47 1.69
C VAL A 145 -9.54 -6.96 3.02
N ARG A 146 -9.26 -7.89 3.93
CA ARG A 146 -8.74 -7.57 5.26
C ARG A 146 -7.24 -7.37 5.22
N LEU A 147 -6.75 -6.52 6.12
CA LEU A 147 -5.31 -6.30 6.30
C LEU A 147 -4.66 -7.50 6.98
N GLU A 148 -3.46 -7.86 6.56
CA GLU A 148 -2.60 -8.81 7.27
C GLU A 148 -2.01 -8.15 8.51
N ALA A 149 -1.63 -6.88 8.40
CA ALA A 149 -0.98 -6.11 9.47
C ALA A 149 -1.22 -4.62 9.29
N VAL A 150 -0.94 -3.85 10.33
CA VAL A 150 -0.78 -2.40 10.24
C VAL A 150 0.58 -2.01 10.78
N LEU A 151 1.18 -0.99 10.17
CA LEU A 151 2.37 -0.32 10.67
C LEU A 151 1.94 1.05 11.17
N THR A 152 2.24 1.31 12.43
CA THR A 152 1.95 2.58 13.10
C THR A 152 3.25 3.17 13.65
N GLU A 153 3.14 4.34 14.28
CA GLU A 153 4.26 4.92 15.02
C GLU A 153 4.71 4.06 16.21
N SER A 154 3.90 3.09 16.63
CA SER A 154 4.20 2.17 17.73
C SER A 154 4.81 0.84 17.26
N GLY A 155 4.75 0.53 15.99
CA GLY A 155 5.33 -0.70 15.43
C GLY A 155 4.41 -1.43 14.47
N LEU A 156 4.77 -2.66 14.17
CA LEU A 156 4.02 -3.53 13.27
C LEU A 156 3.13 -4.47 14.09
N ARG A 157 1.84 -4.46 13.76
CA ARG A 157 0.84 -5.30 14.43
C ARG A 157 0.15 -6.19 13.40
N THR A 158 0.22 -7.50 13.61
CA THR A 158 -0.41 -8.47 12.71
C THR A 158 -1.79 -8.88 13.21
N PHE A 159 -2.65 -9.28 12.27
CA PHE A 159 -4.00 -9.75 12.56
C PHE A 159 -4.13 -11.22 12.20
N LYS A 160 -4.99 -11.93 12.91
CA LYS A 160 -5.39 -13.29 12.52
C LYS A 160 -6.43 -13.19 11.41
N LEU A 161 -6.16 -13.80 10.29
CA LEU A 161 -7.07 -13.84 9.14
C LEU A 161 -7.75 -15.20 9.03
#